data_b9c6ccc6f4f33d5aaf2f4af370d456e2
#
_entry.id   b9c6ccc6f4f33d5aaf2f4af370d456e2
#
_cell.length_a   1.000
_cell.length_b   1.000
_cell.length_c   1.000
_cell.angle_alpha   90.00
_cell.angle_beta   90.00
_cell.angle_gamma   90.00
#
_symmetry.space_group_name_H-M   'P 1'
#
loop_
_entity.id
_entity.type
_entity.pdbx_description
1 polymer ?
#
loop_
_entity_poly.entity_id
_entity_poly.type
_entity_poly.pdbx_seq_one_letter_code
_entity_poly.pdbx_strand_id
1 'polypeptide(L)'
;MARELGVQSRTSYRWCWWLRNAALSYEMHRQLEGTVEADDLYHTAGSKGQAPGGGKKALGRRARGRRKKREPGRGHYDKARPAIIAWGSRQGAVVIQATRDFTVKTVQKAADLVVHAGSRLYTDSASSYRALKGYMHEFVNHTQKEYARGDVHENRAECLFALRKPYLRVFRGISKTNLPGYVGFFQFLRNFHPLTAFEQAEMMLYAALDPAIASRARQGNFVTCLDHFNLLQTARN
;
A
#
# COMPACT_ATOMS: atom_id res chain seq x y z
N MET A 1 -13.53 -20.32 -5.08
CA MET A 1 -12.13 -20.61 -5.49
C MET A 1 -11.60 -21.96 -4.98
N ALA A 2 -11.41 -22.25 -3.66
CA ALA A 2 -10.86 -23.55 -3.24
C ALA A 2 -11.75 -24.74 -3.68
N ARG A 3 -13.06 -24.62 -3.57
CA ARG A 3 -14.04 -25.64 -4.03
C ARG A 3 -14.00 -25.81 -5.55
N GLU A 4 -13.91 -24.74 -6.30
CA GLU A 4 -13.86 -24.75 -7.78
C GLU A 4 -12.58 -25.40 -8.29
N LEU A 5 -11.46 -25.21 -7.57
CA LEU A 5 -10.16 -25.77 -7.91
C LEU A 5 -9.92 -27.19 -7.33
N GLY A 6 -10.86 -27.73 -6.56
CA GLY A 6 -10.72 -29.03 -5.91
C GLY A 6 -9.57 -29.13 -4.91
N VAL A 7 -9.08 -27.98 -4.36
CA VAL A 7 -7.95 -27.94 -3.43
C VAL A 7 -8.38 -27.53 -2.03
N GLN A 8 -7.53 -27.84 -1.04
CA GLN A 8 -7.77 -27.38 0.33
C GLN A 8 -7.74 -25.87 0.43
N SER A 9 -8.58 -25.27 1.29
CA SER A 9 -8.64 -23.82 1.49
C SER A 9 -7.28 -23.23 1.90
N ARG A 10 -6.45 -23.97 2.63
CA ARG A 10 -5.09 -23.53 3.02
C ARG A 10 -4.17 -23.40 1.80
N THR A 11 -4.25 -24.34 0.86
CA THR A 11 -3.47 -24.32 -0.39
C THR A 11 -3.88 -23.13 -1.25
N SER A 12 -5.18 -22.94 -1.47
CA SER A 12 -5.71 -21.78 -2.20
C SER A 12 -5.28 -20.45 -1.56
N TYR A 13 -5.31 -20.35 -0.22
CA TYR A 13 -4.86 -19.17 0.49
C TYR A 13 -3.36 -18.89 0.26
N ARG A 14 -2.51 -19.93 0.30
CA ARG A 14 -1.06 -19.80 0.04
C ARG A 14 -0.77 -19.33 -1.37
N TRP A 15 -1.46 -19.86 -2.38
CA TRP A 15 -1.33 -19.41 -3.76
C TRP A 15 -1.73 -17.94 -3.93
N CYS A 16 -2.87 -17.54 -3.38
CA CYS A 16 -3.29 -16.14 -3.42
C CYS A 16 -2.33 -15.20 -2.67
N TRP A 17 -1.74 -15.68 -1.57
CA TRP A 17 -0.73 -14.93 -0.84
C TRP A 17 0.51 -14.72 -1.71
N TRP A 18 0.99 -15.79 -2.35
CA TRP A 18 2.15 -15.75 -3.22
C TRP A 18 1.92 -14.82 -4.42
N LEU A 19 0.83 -14.98 -5.15
CA LEU A 19 0.50 -14.14 -6.31
C LEU A 19 0.42 -12.66 -5.94
N ARG A 20 -0.17 -12.32 -4.79
CA ARG A 20 -0.19 -10.92 -4.32
C ARG A 20 1.20 -10.37 -4.02
N ASN A 21 2.08 -11.17 -3.44
CA ASN A 21 3.45 -10.73 -3.17
C ASN A 21 4.30 -10.68 -4.45
N ALA A 22 4.05 -11.54 -5.43
CA ALA A 22 4.66 -11.45 -6.75
C ALA A 22 4.26 -10.16 -7.47
N ALA A 23 2.97 -9.81 -7.47
CA ALA A 23 2.47 -8.55 -8.01
C ALA A 23 3.09 -7.32 -7.32
N LEU A 24 3.18 -7.33 -5.97
CA LEU A 24 3.89 -6.29 -5.21
C LEU A 24 5.35 -6.19 -5.64
N SER A 25 6.07 -7.31 -5.74
CA SER A 25 7.49 -7.34 -6.11
C SER A 25 7.74 -6.90 -7.55
N TYR A 26 6.81 -7.20 -8.46
CA TYR A 26 6.85 -6.75 -9.85
C TYR A 26 6.75 -5.23 -9.97
N GLU A 27 5.83 -4.63 -9.22
CA GLU A 27 5.53 -3.20 -9.26
C GLU A 27 6.45 -2.32 -8.39
N MET A 28 7.33 -2.91 -7.59
CA MET A 28 8.05 -2.18 -6.55
C MET A 28 9.08 -1.15 -7.04
N HIS A 29 9.52 -1.27 -8.29
CA HIS A 29 10.47 -0.35 -8.90
C HIS A 29 9.80 0.75 -9.75
N ARG A 30 8.46 0.79 -9.73
CA ARG A 30 7.74 1.80 -10.48
C ARG A 30 8.02 3.18 -9.92
N GLN A 31 8.43 4.07 -10.80
CA GLN A 31 8.59 5.49 -10.51
C GLN A 31 7.56 6.31 -11.25
N LEU A 32 7.21 7.45 -10.69
CA LEU A 32 6.25 8.40 -11.22
C LEU A 32 6.97 9.70 -11.56
N GLU A 33 6.60 10.29 -12.68
CA GLU A 33 7.17 11.55 -13.17
C GLU A 33 6.07 12.56 -13.53
N GLY A 34 6.48 13.78 -13.83
CA GLY A 34 5.58 14.86 -14.21
C GLY A 34 4.83 15.43 -13.00
N THR A 35 3.51 15.50 -13.08
CA THR A 35 2.66 15.93 -11.96
C THR A 35 2.13 14.72 -11.21
N VAL A 36 2.50 14.61 -9.95
CA VAL A 36 2.13 13.51 -9.03
C VAL A 36 1.28 14.06 -7.90
N GLU A 37 0.16 13.43 -7.62
CA GLU A 37 -0.73 13.73 -6.50
C GLU A 37 -0.54 12.67 -5.41
N ALA A 38 -0.48 13.08 -4.15
CA ALA A 38 -0.34 12.15 -3.04
C ALA A 38 -1.29 12.46 -1.89
N ASP A 39 -1.84 11.39 -1.32
CA ASP A 39 -2.71 11.44 -0.15
C ASP A 39 -2.46 10.23 0.74
N ASP A 40 -2.84 10.31 2.03
CA ASP A 40 -2.68 9.24 2.99
C ASP A 40 -3.99 8.80 3.64
N LEU A 41 -4.00 7.55 4.05
CA LEU A 41 -5.06 7.06 4.90
C LEU A 41 -4.57 5.98 5.86
N TYR A 42 -5.33 5.76 6.91
CA TYR A 42 -5.04 4.74 7.91
C TYR A 42 -6.00 3.56 7.78
N HIS A 43 -5.43 2.37 7.58
CA HIS A 43 -6.20 1.14 7.50
C HIS A 43 -6.21 0.40 8.83
N THR A 44 -7.39 0.05 9.34
CA THR A 44 -7.48 -0.80 10.54
C THR A 44 -7.13 -2.24 10.16
N ALA A 45 -5.92 -2.65 10.50
CA ALA A 45 -5.39 -3.98 10.24
C ALA A 45 -4.79 -4.58 11.52
N GLY A 46 -5.36 -5.69 11.98
CA GLY A 46 -4.95 -6.36 13.21
C GLY A 46 -4.05 -7.57 12.96
N SER A 47 -4.06 -8.49 13.91
CA SER A 47 -3.31 -9.76 13.89
C SER A 47 -4.15 -10.93 13.38
N LYS A 48 -5.03 -10.71 12.40
CA LYS A 48 -5.89 -11.77 11.83
C LYS A 48 -5.02 -12.89 11.25
N GLY A 49 -5.34 -14.13 11.62
CA GLY A 49 -4.62 -15.32 11.14
C GLY A 49 -3.33 -15.65 11.90
N GLN A 50 -2.94 -14.84 12.88
CA GLN A 50 -1.86 -15.19 13.80
C GLN A 50 -2.43 -16.00 14.98
N ALA A 51 -1.76 -17.10 15.32
CA ALA A 51 -2.09 -17.85 16.53
C ALA A 51 -1.93 -16.95 17.76
N PRO A 52 -2.80 -17.07 18.80
CA PRO A 52 -2.55 -16.40 20.05
C PRO A 52 -1.23 -16.94 20.64
N GLY A 53 -0.20 -16.11 20.74
CA GLY A 53 1.01 -16.46 21.46
C GLY A 53 0.63 -16.79 22.91
N GLY A 54 1.18 -17.90 23.44
CA GLY A 54 0.80 -18.44 24.74
C GLY A 54 0.80 -17.39 25.85
N GLY A 55 -0.29 -17.36 26.61
CA GLY A 55 -0.41 -16.68 27.90
C GLY A 55 -0.53 -15.15 27.93
N LYS A 56 -0.31 -14.43 26.86
CA LYS A 56 -0.54 -12.98 26.79
C LYS A 56 -1.80 -12.71 25.96
N LYS A 57 -2.74 -11.93 26.52
CA LYS A 57 -3.94 -11.47 25.79
C LYS A 57 -3.54 -11.06 24.38
N ALA A 58 -4.12 -11.73 23.36
CA ALA A 58 -3.81 -11.49 21.98
C ALA A 58 -3.95 -9.99 21.68
N LEU A 59 -2.82 -9.30 21.49
CA LEU A 59 -2.78 -7.90 21.16
C LEU A 59 -3.57 -7.71 19.85
N GLY A 60 -4.74 -7.08 19.93
CA GLY A 60 -5.48 -6.61 18.77
C GLY A 60 -6.67 -7.43 18.31
N ARG A 61 -7.07 -8.50 18.98
CA ARG A 61 -8.38 -9.12 18.71
C ARG A 61 -9.48 -8.25 19.33
N ARG A 62 -10.09 -7.37 18.52
CA ARG A 62 -11.30 -6.67 18.93
C ARG A 62 -12.36 -7.70 19.27
N ALA A 63 -12.82 -7.72 20.53
CA ALA A 63 -14.04 -8.42 20.88
C ALA A 63 -15.18 -7.92 19.97
N ARG A 64 -15.91 -8.84 19.32
CA ARG A 64 -17.11 -8.48 18.55
C ARG A 64 -18.00 -7.65 19.45
N GLY A 65 -18.36 -6.45 19.01
CA GLY A 65 -19.36 -5.59 19.65
C GLY A 65 -18.86 -4.38 20.44
N ARG A 66 -17.59 -4.27 20.80
CA ARG A 66 -17.07 -3.04 21.44
C ARG A 66 -16.32 -2.16 20.43
N ARG A 67 -16.93 -1.07 19.99
CA ARG A 67 -16.21 0.07 19.41
C ARG A 67 -15.34 0.68 20.50
N LYS A 68 -14.05 0.33 20.56
CA LYS A 68 -13.09 1.15 21.32
C LYS A 68 -13.20 2.59 20.80
N LYS A 69 -13.32 3.58 21.70
CA LYS A 69 -13.11 4.99 21.35
C LYS A 69 -11.87 5.08 20.47
N ARG A 70 -11.97 5.78 19.35
CA ARG A 70 -10.81 6.05 18.49
C ARG A 70 -9.79 6.77 19.36
N GLU A 71 -8.61 6.19 19.52
CA GLU A 71 -7.51 6.92 20.13
C GLU A 71 -7.21 8.14 19.25
N PRO A 72 -7.10 9.33 19.83
CA PRO A 72 -6.72 10.53 19.09
C PRO A 72 -5.35 10.33 18.42
N GLY A 73 -5.12 11.04 17.34
CA GLY A 73 -3.84 11.06 16.63
C GLY A 73 -3.78 10.20 15.39
N ARG A 74 -2.63 10.30 14.69
CA ARG A 74 -2.34 9.58 13.45
C ARG A 74 -2.20 8.09 13.71
N GLY A 75 -2.56 7.29 12.72
CA GLY A 75 -2.41 5.84 12.79
C GLY A 75 -0.94 5.42 12.82
N HIS A 76 -0.67 4.25 13.43
CA HIS A 76 0.65 3.65 13.53
C HIS A 76 0.52 2.14 13.42
N TYR A 77 1.55 1.47 12.86
CA TYR A 77 1.56 0.02 12.69
C TYR A 77 1.34 -0.73 14.00
N ASP A 78 1.99 -0.30 15.08
CA ASP A 78 1.88 -0.95 16.39
C ASP A 78 0.49 -0.80 17.02
N LYS A 79 -0.22 0.28 16.67
CA LYS A 79 -1.61 0.52 17.06
C LYS A 79 -2.62 -0.20 16.15
N ALA A 80 -2.18 -1.15 15.32
CA ALA A 80 -2.99 -1.84 14.31
C ALA A 80 -3.70 -0.88 13.32
N ARG A 81 -3.08 0.26 13.03
CA ARG A 81 -3.53 1.27 12.09
C ARG A 81 -2.37 1.78 11.22
N PRO A 82 -1.73 0.90 10.41
CA PRO A 82 -0.68 1.32 9.49
C PRO A 82 -1.19 2.40 8.54
N ALA A 83 -0.30 3.32 8.18
CA ALA A 83 -0.57 4.29 7.16
C ALA A 83 -0.44 3.66 5.76
N ILE A 84 -1.18 4.17 4.81
CA ILE A 84 -1.07 3.85 3.39
C ILE A 84 -0.98 5.17 2.66
N ILE A 85 0.09 5.35 1.90
CA ILE A 85 0.30 6.51 1.04
C ILE A 85 0.00 6.07 -0.39
N ALA A 86 -0.83 6.84 -1.09
CA ALA A 86 -1.10 6.66 -2.51
C ALA A 86 -0.47 7.82 -3.29
N TRP A 87 0.25 7.47 -4.33
CA TRP A 87 0.87 8.39 -5.28
C TRP A 87 0.24 8.12 -6.64
N GLY A 88 -0.31 9.14 -7.27
CA GLY A 88 -0.94 9.03 -8.59
C GLY A 88 -0.35 10.03 -9.58
N SER A 89 0.28 9.55 -10.64
CA SER A 89 0.68 10.42 -11.74
C SER A 89 -0.53 10.83 -12.57
N ARG A 90 -0.57 12.07 -13.03
CA ARG A 90 -1.58 12.53 -14.00
C ARG A 90 -1.52 11.79 -15.32
N GLN A 91 -0.43 11.11 -15.62
CA GLN A 91 -0.28 10.23 -16.78
C GLN A 91 -0.95 8.86 -16.61
N GLY A 92 -1.48 8.54 -15.42
CA GLY A 92 -2.29 7.36 -15.16
C GLY A 92 -1.68 6.33 -14.24
N ALA A 93 -0.34 6.27 -14.12
CA ALA A 93 0.33 5.32 -13.24
C ALA A 93 0.12 5.64 -11.75
N VAL A 94 0.05 4.61 -10.93
CA VAL A 94 -0.11 4.74 -9.48
C VAL A 94 0.91 3.89 -8.72
N VAL A 95 1.33 4.38 -7.55
CA VAL A 95 2.08 3.59 -6.57
C VAL A 95 1.39 3.73 -5.21
N ILE A 96 1.26 2.63 -4.49
CA ILE A 96 0.57 2.61 -3.19
C ILE A 96 1.45 1.86 -2.18
N GLN A 97 1.83 2.54 -1.13
CA GLN A 97 2.75 2.03 -0.13
C GLN A 97 2.10 1.92 1.25
N ALA A 98 2.14 0.74 1.85
CA ALA A 98 1.85 0.59 3.27
C ALA A 98 3.10 0.94 4.07
N THR A 99 2.97 1.81 5.07
CA THR A 99 4.07 2.29 5.91
C THR A 99 3.80 2.05 7.40
N ARG A 100 4.83 2.05 8.22
CA ARG A 100 4.68 1.88 9.68
C ARG A 100 4.04 3.09 10.35
N ASP A 101 4.42 4.25 9.88
CA ASP A 101 3.99 5.55 10.40
C ASP A 101 3.90 6.57 9.28
N PHE A 102 3.59 7.80 9.64
CA PHE A 102 3.48 8.91 8.71
C PHE A 102 4.37 10.08 9.22
N THR A 103 5.61 9.76 9.57
CA THR A 103 6.60 10.77 9.95
C THR A 103 7.23 11.41 8.71
N VAL A 104 7.80 12.61 8.87
CA VAL A 104 8.52 13.31 7.78
C VAL A 104 9.56 12.40 7.14
N LYS A 105 10.36 11.68 7.96
CA LYS A 105 11.39 10.76 7.47
C LYS A 105 10.82 9.62 6.63
N THR A 106 9.71 9.03 7.08
CA THR A 106 9.04 7.93 6.35
C THR A 106 8.45 8.43 5.04
N VAL A 107 7.79 9.59 5.05
CA VAL A 107 7.15 10.17 3.86
C VAL A 107 8.21 10.63 2.86
N GLN A 108 9.32 11.27 3.30
CA GLN A 108 10.43 11.64 2.42
C GLN A 108 11.02 10.40 1.73
N LYS A 109 11.35 9.36 2.51
CA LYS A 109 11.87 8.11 1.94
C LYS A 109 10.88 7.47 0.96
N ALA A 110 9.60 7.49 1.28
CA ALA A 110 8.56 6.97 0.39
C ALA A 110 8.48 7.75 -0.92
N ALA A 111 8.56 9.09 -0.86
CA ALA A 111 8.58 9.96 -2.02
C ALA A 111 9.83 9.72 -2.89
N ASP A 112 11.03 9.68 -2.28
CA ASP A 112 12.31 9.49 -2.99
C ASP A 112 12.38 8.16 -3.75
N LEU A 113 11.64 7.15 -3.32
CA LEU A 113 11.55 5.86 -3.99
C LEU A 113 10.60 5.85 -5.18
N VAL A 114 9.59 6.69 -5.16
CA VAL A 114 8.44 6.61 -6.07
C VAL A 114 8.39 7.77 -7.03
N VAL A 115 8.75 8.98 -6.60
CA VAL A 115 8.61 10.20 -7.38
C VAL A 115 9.96 10.62 -7.93
N HIS A 116 10.03 10.85 -9.22
CA HIS A 116 11.25 11.34 -9.87
C HIS A 116 11.63 12.73 -9.33
N ALA A 117 12.91 12.94 -9.05
CA ALA A 117 13.41 14.25 -8.60
C ALA A 117 13.02 15.35 -9.61
N GLY A 118 12.61 16.51 -9.10
CA GLY A 118 12.14 17.63 -9.93
C GLY A 118 10.71 17.53 -10.44
N SER A 119 9.98 16.45 -10.14
CA SER A 119 8.55 16.36 -10.43
C SER A 119 7.74 17.38 -9.63
N ARG A 120 6.57 17.76 -10.15
CA ARG A 120 5.57 18.51 -9.37
C ARG A 120 4.83 17.57 -8.45
N LEU A 121 4.73 17.94 -7.19
CA LEU A 121 4.07 17.12 -6.18
C LEU A 121 2.93 17.90 -5.53
N TYR A 122 1.71 17.39 -5.63
CA TYR A 122 0.51 17.97 -5.04
C TYR A 122 0.01 17.08 -3.89
N THR A 123 -0.22 17.68 -2.73
CA THR A 123 -0.64 16.95 -1.53
C THR A 123 -1.64 17.76 -0.70
N ASP A 124 -2.14 17.18 0.38
CA ASP A 124 -2.80 17.93 1.43
C ASP A 124 -1.79 18.76 2.27
N SER A 125 -2.32 19.56 3.19
CA SER A 125 -1.53 20.42 4.08
C SER A 125 -0.87 19.71 5.27
N ALA A 126 -0.81 18.37 5.28
CA ALA A 126 -0.19 17.61 6.37
C ALA A 126 1.28 18.00 6.57
N SER A 127 1.70 18.18 7.82
CA SER A 127 3.06 18.62 8.16
C SER A 127 4.16 17.69 7.58
N SER A 128 3.87 16.39 7.46
CA SER A 128 4.81 15.42 6.90
C SER A 128 5.02 15.62 5.39
N TYR A 129 4.00 16.06 4.65
CA TYR A 129 4.14 16.42 3.26
C TYR A 129 4.83 17.78 3.08
N ARG A 130 4.42 18.79 3.87
CA ARG A 130 5.01 20.14 3.78
C ARG A 130 6.53 20.17 4.00
N ALA A 131 7.08 19.18 4.68
CA ALA A 131 8.52 19.06 4.94
C ALA A 131 9.30 18.36 3.81
N LEU A 132 8.64 17.91 2.73
CA LEU A 132 9.27 17.23 1.61
C LEU A 132 10.25 18.16 0.85
N LYS A 133 11.38 17.60 0.45
CA LYS A 133 12.45 18.28 -0.28
C LYS A 133 12.73 17.56 -1.60
N GLY A 134 13.25 18.30 -2.58
CA GLY A 134 13.64 17.74 -3.88
C GLY A 134 12.54 17.73 -4.94
N TYR A 135 11.37 18.29 -4.65
CA TYR A 135 10.21 18.37 -5.54
C TYR A 135 9.69 19.80 -5.68
N MET A 136 9.02 20.10 -6.77
CA MET A 136 8.21 21.32 -6.90
C MET A 136 6.88 21.06 -6.16
N HIS A 137 6.90 21.27 -4.83
CA HIS A 137 5.80 20.86 -3.95
C HIS A 137 4.81 21.99 -3.72
N GLU A 138 3.54 21.72 -3.97
CA GLU A 138 2.40 22.57 -3.64
C GLU A 138 1.34 21.75 -2.90
N PHE A 139 0.53 22.38 -2.08
CA PHE A 139 -0.49 21.69 -1.29
C PHE A 139 -1.80 22.49 -1.24
N VAL A 140 -2.91 21.77 -1.06
CA VAL A 140 -4.24 22.33 -0.76
C VAL A 140 -4.55 22.22 0.72
N ASN A 141 -5.30 23.17 1.26
CA ASN A 141 -5.63 23.21 2.67
C ASN A 141 -7.12 22.88 2.93
N HIS A 142 -7.43 21.60 3.09
CA HIS A 142 -8.79 21.14 3.37
C HIS A 142 -9.39 21.71 4.67
N THR A 143 -8.56 22.09 5.64
CA THR A 143 -9.04 22.74 6.89
C THR A 143 -9.68 24.11 6.60
N GLN A 144 -9.19 24.77 5.56
CA GLN A 144 -9.74 26.05 5.06
C GLN A 144 -10.79 25.86 3.97
N LYS A 145 -11.25 24.62 3.74
CA LYS A 145 -12.18 24.23 2.66
C LYS A 145 -11.63 24.53 1.26
N GLU A 146 -10.32 24.60 1.11
CA GLU A 146 -9.65 24.70 -0.19
C GLU A 146 -9.43 23.27 -0.71
N TYR A 147 -10.19 22.87 -1.72
CA TYR A 147 -10.10 21.54 -2.34
C TYR A 147 -9.32 21.57 -3.65
N ALA A 148 -9.21 22.73 -4.25
CA ALA A 148 -8.41 22.96 -5.46
C ALA A 148 -7.98 24.44 -5.52
N ARG A 149 -6.77 24.68 -6.05
CA ARG A 149 -6.26 26.02 -6.34
C ARG A 149 -5.67 26.01 -7.76
N GLY A 150 -6.48 26.35 -8.76
CA GLY A 150 -6.12 26.15 -10.16
C GLY A 150 -5.88 24.67 -10.46
N ASP A 151 -4.70 24.34 -10.93
CA ASP A 151 -4.29 22.94 -11.22
C ASP A 151 -3.88 22.13 -9.99
N VAL A 152 -3.73 22.78 -8.82
CA VAL A 152 -3.30 22.10 -7.58
C VAL A 152 -4.50 21.44 -6.94
N HIS A 153 -4.58 20.14 -7.03
CA HIS A 153 -5.58 19.27 -6.40
C HIS A 153 -5.06 17.84 -6.25
N GLU A 154 -5.72 17.03 -5.43
CA GLU A 154 -5.36 15.62 -5.17
C GLU A 154 -6.49 14.63 -5.51
N ASN A 155 -7.36 15.00 -6.45
CA ASN A 155 -8.54 14.22 -6.82
C ASN A 155 -8.22 12.77 -7.24
N ARG A 156 -7.04 12.53 -7.84
CA ARG A 156 -6.62 11.17 -8.22
C ARG A 156 -6.28 10.31 -7.02
N ALA A 157 -5.57 10.86 -6.05
CA ALA A 157 -5.23 10.16 -4.83
C ALA A 157 -6.50 9.83 -4.02
N GLU A 158 -7.44 10.78 -3.89
CA GLU A 158 -8.75 10.55 -3.27
C GLU A 158 -9.56 9.48 -4.02
N CYS A 159 -9.57 9.51 -5.34
CA CYS A 159 -10.24 8.49 -6.18
C CYS A 159 -9.65 7.09 -5.94
N LEU A 160 -8.33 6.96 -5.83
CA LEU A 160 -7.67 5.69 -5.50
C LEU A 160 -8.14 5.14 -4.16
N PHE A 161 -8.33 5.99 -3.16
CA PHE A 161 -8.84 5.57 -1.87
C PHE A 161 -10.31 5.19 -1.90
N ALA A 162 -11.12 5.88 -2.69
CA ALA A 162 -12.52 5.51 -2.91
C ALA A 162 -12.65 4.10 -3.50
N LEU A 163 -11.81 3.74 -4.47
CA LEU A 163 -11.78 2.41 -5.09
C LEU A 163 -11.18 1.34 -4.18
N ARG A 164 -10.12 1.67 -3.43
CA ARG A 164 -9.44 0.73 -2.54
C ARG A 164 -10.28 0.30 -1.34
N LYS A 165 -11.09 1.20 -0.78
CA LYS A 165 -11.94 0.87 0.37
C LYS A 165 -12.87 -0.32 0.11
N PRO A 166 -13.67 -0.36 -0.97
CA PRO A 166 -14.50 -1.53 -1.31
C PRO A 166 -13.65 -2.77 -1.62
N TYR A 167 -12.53 -2.63 -2.33
CA TYR A 167 -11.61 -3.73 -2.60
C TYR A 167 -11.14 -4.42 -1.31
N LEU A 168 -10.63 -3.69 -0.33
CA LEU A 168 -10.16 -4.27 0.93
C LEU A 168 -11.32 -4.82 1.81
N ARG A 169 -12.53 -4.28 1.66
CA ARG A 169 -13.72 -4.74 2.41
C ARG A 169 -14.09 -6.19 2.09
N VAL A 170 -13.90 -6.64 0.86
CA VAL A 170 -14.20 -8.00 0.41
C VAL A 170 -13.49 -9.06 1.27
N PHE A 171 -12.29 -8.77 1.74
CA PHE A 171 -11.49 -9.69 2.55
C PHE A 171 -11.88 -9.78 4.02
N ARG A 172 -12.90 -9.02 4.46
CA ARG A 172 -13.45 -9.03 5.83
C ARG A 172 -12.39 -8.91 6.92
N GLY A 173 -11.39 -8.07 6.69
CA GLY A 173 -10.25 -7.83 7.55
C GLY A 173 -8.96 -8.50 7.04
N ILE A 174 -7.87 -7.77 7.14
CA ILE A 174 -6.53 -8.15 6.68
C ILE A 174 -5.58 -7.99 7.86
N SER A 175 -4.62 -8.91 8.03
CA SER A 175 -3.57 -8.70 9.01
C SER A 175 -2.63 -7.58 8.54
N LYS A 176 -2.07 -6.85 9.50
CA LYS A 176 -1.14 -5.76 9.18
C LYS A 176 0.12 -6.25 8.45
N THR A 177 0.55 -7.49 8.71
CA THR A 177 1.68 -8.13 8.04
C THR A 177 1.41 -8.49 6.58
N ASN A 178 0.16 -8.77 6.23
CA ASN A 178 -0.23 -9.11 4.86
C ASN A 178 -0.71 -7.88 4.07
N LEU A 179 -0.92 -6.74 4.72
CA LEU A 179 -1.45 -5.54 4.08
C LEU A 179 -0.65 -5.09 2.87
N PRO A 180 0.71 -5.09 2.88
CA PRO A 180 1.49 -4.69 1.71
C PRO A 180 1.17 -5.51 0.46
N GLY A 181 1.04 -6.83 0.57
CA GLY A 181 0.68 -7.69 -0.57
C GLY A 181 -0.72 -7.38 -1.14
N TYR A 182 -1.70 -7.06 -0.28
CA TYR A 182 -3.03 -6.66 -0.76
C TYR A 182 -3.02 -5.30 -1.44
N VAL A 183 -2.25 -4.36 -0.92
CA VAL A 183 -2.10 -3.02 -1.47
C VAL A 183 -1.34 -3.07 -2.79
N GLY A 184 -0.25 -3.83 -2.87
CA GLY A 184 0.53 -4.02 -4.10
C GLY A 184 -0.26 -4.73 -5.20
N PHE A 185 -1.10 -5.71 -4.83
CA PHE A 185 -1.99 -6.34 -5.81
C PHE A 185 -3.07 -5.37 -6.32
N PHE A 186 -3.62 -4.52 -5.47
CA PHE A 186 -4.54 -3.47 -5.93
C PHE A 186 -3.83 -2.48 -6.87
N GLN A 187 -2.59 -2.08 -6.56
CA GLN A 187 -1.77 -1.25 -7.45
C GLN A 187 -1.58 -1.92 -8.82
N PHE A 188 -1.21 -3.19 -8.85
CA PHE A 188 -1.06 -3.97 -10.07
C PHE A 188 -2.34 -3.92 -10.93
N LEU A 189 -3.49 -4.23 -10.34
CA LEU A 189 -4.78 -4.18 -11.04
C LEU A 189 -5.11 -2.78 -11.59
N ARG A 190 -4.69 -1.73 -10.90
CA ARG A 190 -4.90 -0.34 -11.34
C ARG A 190 -3.98 0.06 -12.48
N ASN A 191 -2.71 -0.31 -12.40
CA ASN A 191 -1.73 0.04 -13.44
C ASN A 191 -1.97 -0.73 -14.74
N PHE A 192 -2.51 -1.94 -14.64
CA PHE A 192 -2.79 -2.81 -15.79
C PHE A 192 -4.29 -2.91 -16.13
N HIS A 193 -5.11 -1.98 -15.66
CA HIS A 193 -6.56 -1.99 -15.91
C HIS A 193 -6.97 -1.91 -17.40
N PRO A 194 -6.16 -1.39 -18.34
CA PRO A 194 -6.51 -1.46 -19.75
C PRO A 194 -6.42 -2.88 -20.33
N LEU A 195 -5.67 -3.77 -19.68
CA LEU A 195 -5.55 -5.16 -20.11
C LEU A 195 -6.77 -5.98 -19.69
N THR A 196 -7.06 -7.02 -20.47
CA THR A 196 -8.07 -8.01 -20.12
C THR A 196 -7.69 -8.79 -18.86
N ALA A 197 -8.66 -9.45 -18.21
CA ALA A 197 -8.40 -10.27 -17.05
C ALA A 197 -7.42 -11.42 -17.32
N PHE A 198 -7.41 -11.95 -18.55
CA PHE A 198 -6.48 -13.02 -18.96
C PHE A 198 -5.06 -12.48 -19.11
N GLU A 199 -4.86 -11.35 -19.76
CA GLU A 199 -3.56 -10.70 -19.90
C GLU A 199 -2.98 -10.32 -18.53
N GLN A 200 -3.80 -9.77 -17.62
CA GLN A 200 -3.38 -9.48 -16.25
C GLN A 200 -2.98 -10.76 -15.50
N ALA A 201 -3.72 -11.86 -15.68
CA ALA A 201 -3.40 -13.15 -15.07
C ALA A 201 -2.08 -13.72 -15.62
N GLU A 202 -1.85 -13.61 -16.93
CA GLU A 202 -0.60 -14.02 -17.57
C GLU A 202 0.59 -13.23 -17.03
N MET A 203 0.50 -11.90 -16.99
CA MET A 203 1.56 -11.06 -16.40
C MET A 203 1.84 -11.43 -14.94
N MET A 204 0.80 -11.72 -14.16
CA MET A 204 0.96 -12.12 -12.77
C MET A 204 1.62 -13.49 -12.64
N LEU A 205 1.34 -14.43 -13.54
CA LEU A 205 2.04 -15.72 -13.61
C LEU A 205 3.51 -15.54 -13.99
N TYR A 206 3.82 -14.72 -14.97
CA TYR A 206 5.21 -14.36 -15.29
C TYR A 206 5.94 -13.81 -14.07
N ALA A 207 5.35 -12.85 -13.37
CA ALA A 207 5.92 -12.30 -12.14
C ALA A 207 6.13 -13.37 -11.05
N ALA A 208 5.20 -14.33 -10.91
CA ALA A 208 5.28 -15.37 -9.91
C ALA A 208 6.31 -16.47 -10.26
N LEU A 209 6.59 -16.67 -11.54
CA LEU A 209 7.54 -17.68 -12.05
C LEU A 209 8.96 -17.10 -12.24
N ASP A 210 9.11 -15.78 -12.36
CA ASP A 210 10.44 -15.15 -12.45
C ASP A 210 11.26 -15.45 -11.19
N PRO A 211 12.47 -16.05 -11.32
CA PRO A 211 13.26 -16.46 -10.17
C PRO A 211 13.62 -15.32 -9.21
N ALA A 212 13.92 -14.13 -9.74
CA ALA A 212 14.27 -12.95 -8.94
C ALA A 212 13.06 -12.41 -8.18
N ILE A 213 11.90 -12.32 -8.84
CA ILE A 213 10.64 -11.89 -8.22
C ILE A 213 10.14 -12.95 -7.23
N ALA A 214 10.17 -14.23 -7.62
CA ALA A 214 9.76 -15.34 -6.76
C ALA A 214 10.61 -15.48 -5.50
N SER A 215 11.91 -15.25 -5.59
CA SER A 215 12.80 -15.20 -4.42
C SER A 215 12.40 -14.09 -3.46
N ARG A 216 12.19 -12.87 -3.96
CA ARG A 216 11.72 -11.74 -3.17
C ARG A 216 10.35 -12.00 -2.55
N ALA A 217 9.40 -12.52 -3.33
CA ALA A 217 8.07 -12.84 -2.86
C ALA A 217 8.06 -13.90 -1.76
N ARG A 218 9.00 -14.86 -1.77
CA ARG A 218 9.14 -15.90 -0.73
C ARG A 218 9.71 -15.37 0.58
N GLN A 219 10.59 -14.39 0.54
CA GLN A 219 11.14 -13.72 1.72
C GLN A 219 10.10 -12.91 2.51
N GLY A 220 8.95 -12.75 2.00
CA GLY A 220 7.68 -12.09 2.26
C GLY A 220 7.23 -11.79 3.68
N ASN A 221 8.11 -11.41 4.58
CA ASN A 221 7.76 -10.74 5.85
C ASN A 221 7.86 -9.22 5.71
N PHE A 222 7.24 -8.68 4.65
CA PHE A 222 7.20 -7.24 4.44
C PHE A 222 6.30 -6.58 5.46
N VAL A 223 6.89 -6.02 6.49
CA VAL A 223 6.18 -5.19 7.45
C VAL A 223 5.71 -3.90 6.76
N THR A 224 6.48 -3.45 5.77
CA THR A 224 6.15 -2.30 4.93
C THR A 224 6.72 -2.48 3.52
N CYS A 225 6.21 -1.76 2.53
CA CYS A 225 6.83 -1.68 1.20
C CYS A 225 8.26 -1.10 1.26
N LEU A 226 8.55 -0.25 2.26
CA LEU A 226 9.87 0.34 2.50
C LEU A 226 10.89 -0.67 3.03
N ASP A 227 10.48 -1.64 3.86
CA ASP A 227 11.38 -2.68 4.37
C ASP A 227 11.86 -3.59 3.24
N HIS A 228 11.00 -3.83 2.26
CA HIS A 228 11.34 -4.61 1.08
C HIS A 228 12.43 -3.92 0.23
N PHE A 229 12.37 -2.61 0.08
CA PHE A 229 13.37 -1.84 -0.66
C PHE A 229 14.75 -1.85 0.02
N ASN A 230 14.80 -1.81 1.35
CA ASN A 230 16.06 -1.88 2.10
C ASN A 230 16.79 -3.21 1.87
N LEU A 231 16.06 -4.33 1.76
CA LEU A 231 16.66 -5.64 1.44
C LEU A 231 17.30 -5.68 0.05
N LEU A 232 16.81 -4.88 -0.90
CA LEU A 232 17.40 -4.83 -2.25
C LEU A 232 18.68 -4.00 -2.31
N GLN A 233 18.82 -2.97 -1.49
CA GLN A 233 20.06 -2.19 -1.42
C GLN A 233 21.18 -2.99 -0.76
N THR A 234 20.87 -3.82 0.24
CA THR A 234 21.86 -4.71 0.89
C THR A 234 22.26 -5.90 0.04
N ALA A 235 21.46 -6.31 -0.93
CA ALA A 235 21.78 -7.40 -1.87
C ALA A 235 22.59 -6.95 -3.10
N ARG A 236 22.80 -5.63 -3.28
CA ARG A 236 23.62 -5.05 -4.36
C ARG A 236 25.03 -4.62 -3.93
N ASN A 237 25.31 -4.70 -2.62
CA ASN A 237 26.65 -4.54 -2.05
C ASN A 237 27.20 -5.92 -1.64
#